data_511925640748c4942a1a1ba0c96ef7f5
#
_entry.id   511925640748c4942a1a1ba0c96ef7f5
#
_cell.length_a   1.000
_cell.length_b   1.000
_cell.length_c   1.000
_cell.angle_alpha   90.00
_cell.angle_beta   90.00
_cell.angle_gamma   90.00
#
_symmetry.space_group_name_H-M   'P 1'
#
loop_
_entity.id
_entity.type
_entity.pdbx_description
1 polymer ?
#
loop_
_entity_poly.entity_id
_entity_poly.type
_entity_poly.pdbx_seq_one_letter_code
_entity_poly.pdbx_strand_id
1 'polypeptide(L)'
;AQAGPSRAYERLGLPLGKYLGAIAVFRVTLVFAWYSSVVGWTLRYIFAPLDAAFWKDPAAFFSSVASGWQSALFAVITIVLTGLIVMFGIRKGIEPVVKYMMIALFGILIILVLRAVTLPGAIEGLRFYLIPDFSKLTPRVVLTAMAQAFFSCSLAGAPMVVYGSYLRKTDDTPVSAITTAFGDTTVAILAGFAIFPIALTFGISPKAGAGLLFVSLPHAFKQMIGGFFFATLFFILAFFAGLTSTVSMLEVSTEALLQYTNMSRKQAVALLVTIISLLAIPIALYGVIWNYARYFVLYSGPLVAILPPIALYWVYGAERALAEINNGAAIKLGKWFIYWGKYVYPAGILAAYLYNILG
;
A
#
# COMPACT_ATOMS: atom_id res chain seq x y z
N ALA A 1 12.16 -4.55 -19.89
CA ALA A 1 11.69 -5.90 -20.26
C ALA A 1 10.23 -5.87 -20.81
N GLN A 2 9.47 -4.82 -20.48
CA GLN A 2 8.05 -4.66 -20.88
C GLN A 2 7.24 -5.96 -20.66
N ALA A 3 7.35 -6.52 -19.48
CA ALA A 3 6.72 -7.78 -19.11
C ALA A 3 6.48 -7.81 -17.59
N GLY A 4 5.46 -8.56 -17.15
CA GLY A 4 5.24 -8.83 -15.74
C GLY A 4 6.39 -9.63 -15.10
N PRO A 5 6.41 -9.75 -13.76
CA PRO A 5 7.59 -10.21 -13.01
C PRO A 5 8.22 -11.51 -13.49
N SER A 6 7.41 -12.52 -13.79
CA SER A 6 7.91 -13.83 -14.21
C SER A 6 8.70 -13.76 -15.52
N ARG A 7 8.14 -13.13 -16.56
CA ARG A 7 8.83 -12.95 -17.84
C ARG A 7 9.92 -11.89 -17.76
N ALA A 8 9.77 -10.87 -16.91
CA ALA A 8 10.80 -9.86 -16.75
C ALA A 8 12.09 -10.46 -16.20
N TYR A 9 12.01 -11.26 -15.14
CA TYR A 9 13.19 -11.90 -14.54
C TYR A 9 13.81 -12.96 -15.47
N GLU A 10 12.98 -13.71 -16.20
CA GLU A 10 13.45 -14.65 -17.22
C GLU A 10 14.20 -13.92 -18.34
N ARG A 11 13.65 -12.83 -18.90
CA ARG A 11 14.29 -12.03 -19.97
C ARG A 11 15.56 -11.34 -19.52
N LEU A 12 15.68 -11.00 -18.25
CA LEU A 12 16.92 -10.47 -17.68
C LEU A 12 17.98 -11.52 -17.43
N GLY A 13 17.68 -12.82 -17.64
CA GLY A 13 18.60 -13.94 -17.48
C GLY A 13 18.74 -14.41 -16.03
N LEU A 14 17.85 -14.03 -15.12
CA LEU A 14 17.91 -14.48 -13.74
C LEU A 14 17.68 -16.00 -13.66
N PRO A 15 18.59 -16.79 -13.07
CA PRO A 15 18.39 -18.22 -12.87
C PRO A 15 17.06 -18.46 -12.13
N LEU A 16 16.24 -19.40 -12.63
CA LEU A 16 14.90 -19.67 -12.12
C LEU A 16 13.96 -18.43 -12.14
N GLY A 17 14.28 -17.39 -12.92
CA GLY A 17 13.56 -16.11 -12.92
C GLY A 17 12.06 -16.23 -13.14
N LYS A 18 11.63 -17.17 -14.00
CA LYS A 18 10.21 -17.49 -14.22
C LYS A 18 9.52 -17.91 -12.91
N TYR A 19 10.14 -18.81 -12.15
CA TYR A 19 9.58 -19.32 -10.89
C TYR A 19 9.63 -18.29 -9.76
N LEU A 20 10.74 -17.56 -9.65
CA LEU A 20 10.88 -16.48 -8.67
C LEU A 20 9.86 -15.36 -8.90
N GLY A 21 9.62 -15.00 -10.15
CA GLY A 21 8.56 -14.06 -10.51
C GLY A 21 7.16 -14.60 -10.23
N ALA A 22 6.90 -15.90 -10.47
CA ALA A 22 5.63 -16.53 -10.10
C ALA A 22 5.39 -16.54 -8.59
N ILE A 23 6.43 -16.78 -7.79
CA ILE A 23 6.38 -16.67 -6.31
C ILE A 23 6.04 -15.23 -5.90
N ALA A 24 6.64 -14.23 -6.54
CA ALA A 24 6.33 -12.83 -6.28
C ALA A 24 4.85 -12.49 -6.57
N VAL A 25 4.31 -12.98 -7.69
CA VAL A 25 2.88 -12.82 -8.05
C VAL A 25 1.98 -13.54 -7.06
N PHE A 26 2.28 -14.81 -6.74
CA PHE A 26 1.52 -15.59 -5.77
C PHE A 26 1.47 -14.90 -4.40
N ARG A 27 2.61 -14.37 -3.94
CA ARG A 27 2.67 -13.58 -2.72
C ARG A 27 1.71 -12.39 -2.77
N VAL A 28 1.75 -11.58 -3.83
CA VAL A 28 0.88 -10.40 -3.96
C VAL A 28 -0.59 -10.81 -3.95
N THR A 29 -0.95 -11.93 -4.56
CA THR A 29 -2.31 -12.49 -4.54
C THR A 29 -2.77 -12.83 -3.12
N LEU A 30 -1.92 -13.46 -2.31
CA LEU A 30 -2.20 -13.76 -0.90
C LEU A 30 -2.28 -12.49 -0.04
N VAL A 31 -1.36 -11.53 -0.29
CA VAL A 31 -1.41 -10.21 0.37
C VAL A 31 -2.73 -9.53 0.07
N PHE A 32 -3.21 -9.57 -1.17
CA PHE A 32 -4.49 -8.98 -1.53
C PHE A 32 -5.66 -9.64 -0.79
N ALA A 33 -5.69 -10.97 -0.69
CA ALA A 33 -6.73 -11.68 0.05
C ALA A 33 -6.80 -11.23 1.53
N TRP A 34 -5.66 -11.05 2.18
CA TRP A 34 -5.58 -10.52 3.55
C TRP A 34 -5.94 -9.04 3.62
N TYR A 35 -5.36 -8.22 2.74
CA TYR A 35 -5.52 -6.77 2.74
C TYR A 35 -6.94 -6.32 2.42
N SER A 36 -7.68 -7.12 1.63
CA SER A 36 -9.08 -6.86 1.31
C SER A 36 -9.97 -6.82 2.56
N SER A 37 -9.63 -7.54 3.64
CA SER A 37 -10.32 -7.44 4.92
C SER A 37 -10.14 -6.06 5.54
N VAL A 38 -8.92 -5.55 5.57
CA VAL A 38 -8.60 -4.22 6.14
C VAL A 38 -9.29 -3.11 5.34
N VAL A 39 -9.24 -3.19 4.00
CA VAL A 39 -9.93 -2.22 3.12
C VAL A 39 -11.45 -2.38 3.25
N GLY A 40 -11.95 -3.58 3.42
CA GLY A 40 -13.36 -3.85 3.69
C GLY A 40 -13.84 -3.21 4.99
N TRP A 41 -13.01 -3.21 6.05
CA TRP A 41 -13.33 -2.49 7.28
C TRP A 41 -13.48 -0.98 7.03
N THR A 42 -12.59 -0.36 6.24
CA THR A 42 -12.73 1.06 5.89
C THR A 42 -14.01 1.33 5.11
N LEU A 43 -14.40 0.42 4.20
CA LEU A 43 -15.67 0.51 3.47
C LEU A 43 -16.89 0.47 4.42
N ARG A 44 -16.91 -0.48 5.37
CA ARG A 44 -17.98 -0.54 6.38
C ARG A 44 -18.03 0.73 7.23
N TYR A 45 -16.87 1.28 7.54
CA TYR A 45 -16.74 2.48 8.38
C TYR A 45 -17.20 3.78 7.70
N ILE A 46 -17.32 3.83 6.38
CA ILE A 46 -17.98 4.97 5.69
C ILE A 46 -19.41 5.14 6.20
N PHE A 47 -20.09 4.03 6.46
CA PHE A 47 -21.48 4.02 6.95
C PHE A 47 -21.58 3.94 8.49
N ALA A 48 -20.46 3.77 9.18
CA ALA A 48 -20.43 3.63 10.63
C ALA A 48 -21.02 4.83 11.38
N PRO A 49 -20.83 6.09 10.95
CA PRO A 49 -21.43 7.25 11.63
C PRO A 49 -22.96 7.24 11.67
N LEU A 50 -23.62 6.45 10.81
CA LEU A 50 -25.09 6.25 10.83
C LEU A 50 -25.54 5.28 11.94
N ASP A 51 -24.61 4.54 12.54
CA ASP A 51 -24.87 3.50 13.52
C ASP A 51 -24.62 4.04 14.94
N ALA A 52 -25.64 3.98 15.80
CA ALA A 52 -25.52 4.44 17.21
C ALA A 52 -24.44 3.67 17.98
N ALA A 53 -24.20 2.39 17.65
CA ALA A 53 -23.20 1.56 18.32
C ALA A 53 -21.77 2.11 18.07
N PHE A 54 -21.50 2.68 16.88
CA PHE A 54 -20.24 3.32 16.55
C PHE A 54 -19.88 4.46 17.53
N TRP A 55 -20.88 5.27 17.90
CA TRP A 55 -20.69 6.40 18.81
C TRP A 55 -20.70 5.98 20.27
N LYS A 56 -21.39 4.87 20.59
CA LYS A 56 -21.51 4.37 21.97
C LYS A 56 -20.20 3.74 22.43
N ASP A 57 -19.69 2.77 21.68
CA ASP A 57 -18.46 2.04 22.01
C ASP A 57 -17.68 1.70 20.71
N PRO A 58 -16.76 2.58 20.28
CA PRO A 58 -15.95 2.35 19.08
C PRO A 58 -15.12 1.07 19.14
N ALA A 59 -14.69 0.61 20.32
CA ALA A 59 -13.87 -0.60 20.45
C ALA A 59 -14.71 -1.87 20.22
N ALA A 60 -15.88 -1.95 20.84
CA ALA A 60 -16.82 -3.05 20.60
C ALA A 60 -17.32 -3.05 19.15
N PHE A 61 -17.59 -1.86 18.58
CA PHE A 61 -17.96 -1.73 17.18
C PHE A 61 -16.87 -2.25 16.26
N PHE A 62 -15.60 -1.86 16.47
CA PHE A 62 -14.48 -2.37 15.69
C PHE A 62 -14.35 -3.89 15.78
N SER A 63 -14.46 -4.45 16.99
CA SER A 63 -14.40 -5.90 17.18
C SER A 63 -15.49 -6.63 16.39
N SER A 64 -16.69 -6.06 16.29
CA SER A 64 -17.80 -6.64 15.51
C SER A 64 -17.57 -6.55 13.98
N VAL A 65 -16.90 -5.50 13.52
CA VAL A 65 -16.58 -5.30 12.10
C VAL A 65 -15.35 -6.09 11.66
N ALA A 66 -14.33 -6.18 12.54
CA ALA A 66 -13.05 -6.79 12.21
C ALA A 66 -13.06 -8.32 12.27
N SER A 67 -14.14 -8.94 12.68
CA SER A 67 -14.28 -10.39 12.84
C SER A 67 -15.60 -10.91 12.27
N GLY A 68 -15.62 -12.22 11.99
CA GLY A 68 -16.82 -12.91 11.59
C GLY A 68 -17.32 -12.56 10.17
N TRP A 69 -18.58 -12.87 9.91
CA TRP A 69 -19.18 -12.73 8.57
C TRP A 69 -19.23 -11.29 8.05
N GLN A 70 -19.29 -10.30 8.92
CA GLN A 70 -19.26 -8.91 8.50
C GLN A 70 -17.93 -8.55 7.87
N SER A 71 -16.82 -8.95 8.48
CA SER A 71 -15.48 -8.78 7.91
C SER A 71 -15.35 -9.47 6.55
N ALA A 72 -15.81 -10.73 6.46
CA ALA A 72 -15.77 -11.51 5.22
C ALA A 72 -16.62 -10.87 4.10
N LEU A 73 -17.83 -10.40 4.42
CA LEU A 73 -18.71 -9.74 3.45
C LEU A 73 -18.05 -8.49 2.84
N PHE A 74 -17.55 -7.60 3.68
CA PHE A 74 -16.94 -6.36 3.20
C PHE A 74 -15.58 -6.59 2.49
N ALA A 75 -14.84 -7.65 2.86
CA ALA A 75 -13.68 -8.09 2.11
C ALA A 75 -14.06 -8.53 0.70
N VAL A 76 -15.08 -9.37 0.55
CA VAL A 76 -15.57 -9.82 -0.76
C VAL A 76 -16.11 -8.66 -1.59
N ILE A 77 -16.88 -7.74 -1.00
CA ILE A 77 -17.35 -6.54 -1.72
C ILE A 77 -16.15 -5.74 -2.24
N THR A 78 -15.12 -5.55 -1.44
CA THR A 78 -13.88 -4.84 -1.85
C THR A 78 -13.19 -5.56 -3.01
N ILE A 79 -13.08 -6.89 -2.95
CA ILE A 79 -12.49 -7.69 -4.04
C ILE A 79 -13.29 -7.54 -5.33
N VAL A 80 -14.62 -7.59 -5.25
CA VAL A 80 -15.52 -7.43 -6.40
C VAL A 80 -15.39 -6.03 -6.99
N LEU A 81 -15.43 -4.98 -6.16
CA LEU A 81 -15.23 -3.59 -6.61
C LEU A 81 -13.87 -3.41 -7.32
N THR A 82 -12.81 -3.98 -6.74
CA THR A 82 -11.49 -4.00 -7.37
C THR A 82 -11.53 -4.71 -8.73
N GLY A 83 -12.20 -5.87 -8.80
CA GLY A 83 -12.38 -6.63 -10.04
C GLY A 83 -13.11 -5.84 -11.11
N LEU A 84 -14.18 -5.13 -10.76
CA LEU A 84 -14.91 -4.27 -11.69
C LEU A 84 -14.03 -3.16 -12.30
N ILE A 85 -13.10 -2.60 -11.52
CA ILE A 85 -12.16 -1.59 -12.03
C ILE A 85 -11.14 -2.24 -12.98
N VAL A 86 -10.52 -3.35 -12.54
CA VAL A 86 -9.42 -3.99 -13.26
C VAL A 86 -9.87 -4.66 -14.55
N MET A 87 -11.11 -5.15 -14.62
CA MET A 87 -11.64 -5.88 -15.80
C MET A 87 -11.69 -5.02 -17.09
N PHE A 88 -11.79 -3.69 -16.96
CA PHE A 88 -11.78 -2.78 -18.11
C PHE A 88 -10.39 -2.38 -18.58
N GLY A 89 -9.33 -2.87 -17.90
CA GLY A 89 -7.94 -2.61 -18.24
C GLY A 89 -7.45 -1.23 -17.80
N ILE A 90 -6.21 -0.92 -18.17
CA ILE A 90 -5.51 0.24 -17.66
C ILE A 90 -6.18 1.53 -18.14
N ARG A 91 -6.29 1.73 -19.44
CA ARG A 91 -6.75 3.02 -20.02
C ARG A 91 -8.23 3.32 -19.78
N LYS A 92 -9.09 2.29 -19.72
CA LYS A 92 -10.56 2.48 -19.61
C LYS A 92 -11.10 2.21 -18.21
N GLY A 93 -10.36 1.50 -17.35
CA GLY A 93 -10.75 1.13 -16.00
C GLY A 93 -9.86 1.78 -14.94
N ILE A 94 -8.62 1.31 -14.83
CA ILE A 94 -7.72 1.68 -13.74
C ILE A 94 -7.38 3.18 -13.77
N GLU A 95 -6.86 3.68 -14.88
CA GLU A 95 -6.36 5.06 -14.99
C GLU A 95 -7.43 6.12 -14.69
N PRO A 96 -8.62 6.12 -15.34
CA PRO A 96 -9.62 7.14 -15.06
C PRO A 96 -10.18 7.04 -13.64
N VAL A 97 -10.46 5.83 -13.14
CA VAL A 97 -11.01 5.64 -11.79
C VAL A 97 -10.01 6.10 -10.73
N VAL A 98 -8.76 5.66 -10.81
CA VAL A 98 -7.71 6.05 -9.86
C VAL A 98 -7.44 7.54 -9.92
N LYS A 99 -7.43 8.15 -11.11
CA LYS A 99 -7.25 9.60 -11.27
C LYS A 99 -8.31 10.39 -10.49
N TYR A 100 -9.60 10.07 -10.66
CA TYR A 100 -10.67 10.77 -9.94
C TYR A 100 -10.63 10.47 -8.44
N MET A 101 -10.32 9.24 -8.04
CA MET A 101 -10.16 8.88 -6.63
C MET A 101 -9.03 9.66 -5.99
N MET A 102 -7.89 9.85 -6.67
CA MET A 102 -6.75 10.62 -6.16
C MET A 102 -7.09 12.10 -6.00
N ILE A 103 -7.79 12.71 -6.97
CA ILE A 103 -8.25 14.10 -6.84
C ILE A 103 -9.17 14.25 -5.62
N ALA A 104 -10.13 13.35 -5.45
CA ALA A 104 -11.03 13.35 -4.29
C ALA A 104 -10.25 13.12 -2.99
N LEU A 105 -9.29 12.18 -2.97
CA LEU A 105 -8.43 11.89 -1.82
C LEU A 105 -7.68 13.15 -1.37
N PHE A 106 -7.00 13.85 -2.27
CA PHE A 106 -6.31 15.09 -1.93
C PHE A 106 -7.27 16.18 -1.44
N GLY A 107 -8.43 16.34 -2.09
CA GLY A 107 -9.45 17.30 -1.65
C GLY A 107 -9.96 17.01 -0.23
N ILE A 108 -10.29 15.76 0.06
CA ILE A 108 -10.73 15.33 1.40
C ILE A 108 -9.60 15.53 2.42
N LEU A 109 -8.38 15.15 2.06
CA LEU A 109 -7.22 15.27 2.94
C LEU A 109 -6.97 16.73 3.32
N ILE A 110 -7.06 17.66 2.38
CA ILE A 110 -6.94 19.10 2.65
C ILE A 110 -8.06 19.57 3.61
N ILE A 111 -9.31 19.16 3.40
CA ILE A 111 -10.42 19.50 4.28
C ILE A 111 -10.16 18.99 5.70
N LEU A 112 -9.68 17.75 5.86
CA LEU A 112 -9.36 17.17 7.15
C LEU A 112 -8.18 17.90 7.82
N VAL A 113 -7.14 18.26 7.08
CA VAL A 113 -6.00 19.04 7.58
C VAL A 113 -6.48 20.40 8.08
N LEU A 114 -7.25 21.14 7.27
CA LEU A 114 -7.77 22.46 7.65
C LEU A 114 -8.60 22.35 8.94
N ARG A 115 -9.44 21.33 9.06
CA ARG A 115 -10.21 21.11 10.29
C ARG A 115 -9.32 20.75 11.47
N ALA A 116 -8.33 19.89 11.27
CA ALA A 116 -7.42 19.44 12.31
C ALA A 116 -6.60 20.59 12.92
N VAL A 117 -6.04 21.45 12.07
CA VAL A 117 -5.21 22.58 12.54
C VAL A 117 -6.00 23.73 13.20
N THR A 118 -7.32 23.79 12.96
CA THR A 118 -8.21 24.78 13.60
C THR A 118 -8.82 24.30 14.91
N LEU A 119 -8.50 23.09 15.39
CA LEU A 119 -8.98 22.60 16.68
C LEU A 119 -8.32 23.34 17.84
N PRO A 120 -9.06 23.64 18.92
CA PRO A 120 -8.48 24.11 20.16
C PRO A 120 -7.49 23.06 20.71
N GLY A 121 -6.20 23.41 20.86
CA GLY A 121 -5.16 22.44 21.26
C GLY A 121 -4.41 21.77 20.12
N ALA A 122 -4.75 22.05 18.85
CA ALA A 122 -4.04 21.48 17.68
C ALA A 122 -2.53 21.74 17.71
N ILE A 123 -2.08 22.81 18.36
CA ILE A 123 -0.68 23.22 18.44
C ILE A 123 0.21 22.16 19.09
N GLU A 124 -0.31 21.43 20.06
CA GLU A 124 0.43 20.32 20.70
C GLU A 124 0.67 19.17 19.73
N GLY A 125 -0.36 18.83 18.95
CA GLY A 125 -0.26 17.83 17.90
C GLY A 125 0.71 18.22 16.78
N LEU A 126 0.69 19.50 16.39
CA LEU A 126 1.63 20.03 15.39
C LEU A 126 3.07 20.06 15.94
N ARG A 127 3.27 20.45 17.20
CA ARG A 127 4.59 20.41 17.84
C ARG A 127 5.13 18.98 17.91
N PHE A 128 4.31 18.04 18.36
CA PHE A 128 4.68 16.63 18.41
C PHE A 128 5.10 16.10 17.02
N TYR A 129 4.40 16.50 15.98
CA TYR A 129 4.65 16.01 14.64
C TYR A 129 5.83 16.68 13.93
N LEU A 130 6.01 18.00 14.12
CA LEU A 130 6.98 18.79 13.36
C LEU A 130 8.31 19.01 14.08
N ILE A 131 8.33 18.94 15.43
CA ILE A 131 9.58 19.17 16.18
C ILE A 131 10.30 17.83 16.32
N PRO A 132 11.45 17.65 15.62
CA PRO A 132 12.18 16.40 15.69
C PRO A 132 12.89 16.24 17.04
N ASP A 133 12.76 15.08 17.62
CA ASP A 133 13.54 14.67 18.79
C ASP A 133 14.67 13.73 18.36
N PHE A 134 15.82 14.30 18.06
CA PHE A 134 17.00 13.56 17.60
C PHE A 134 17.54 12.60 18.65
N SER A 135 17.20 12.74 19.94
CA SER A 135 17.60 11.81 20.99
C SER A 135 16.98 10.43 20.82
N LYS A 136 15.84 10.36 20.10
CA LYS A 136 15.13 9.11 19.77
C LYS A 136 15.57 8.47 18.46
N LEU A 137 16.48 9.10 17.72
CA LEU A 137 16.98 8.59 16.45
C LEU A 137 17.98 7.45 16.69
N THR A 138 17.45 6.26 16.88
CA THR A 138 18.23 5.03 17.05
C THR A 138 18.32 4.26 15.72
N PRO A 139 19.28 3.34 15.55
CA PRO A 139 19.33 2.43 14.39
C PRO A 139 17.98 1.71 14.17
N ARG A 140 17.28 1.38 15.23
CA ARG A 140 15.94 0.80 15.20
C ARG A 140 14.95 1.68 14.47
N VAL A 141 14.90 2.96 14.79
CA VAL A 141 13.97 3.91 14.16
C VAL A 141 14.29 4.05 12.67
N VAL A 142 15.57 4.13 12.30
CA VAL A 142 16.01 4.20 10.91
C VAL A 142 15.59 2.97 10.11
N LEU A 143 15.88 1.76 10.63
CA LEU A 143 15.51 0.51 9.95
C LEU A 143 13.99 0.33 9.82
N THR A 144 13.21 0.73 10.83
CA THR A 144 11.75 0.71 10.78
C THR A 144 11.22 1.69 9.73
N ALA A 145 11.78 2.91 9.66
CA ALA A 145 11.43 3.89 8.64
C ALA A 145 11.76 3.40 7.22
N MET A 146 12.92 2.76 7.03
CA MET A 146 13.28 2.15 5.75
C MET A 146 12.31 1.03 5.36
N ALA A 147 11.95 0.14 6.29
CA ALA A 147 10.96 -0.91 6.04
C ALA A 147 9.60 -0.34 5.63
N GLN A 148 9.16 0.75 6.28
CA GLN A 148 7.93 1.46 5.94
C GLN A 148 8.01 2.10 4.54
N ALA A 149 9.12 2.74 4.18
CA ALA A 149 9.32 3.31 2.86
C ALA A 149 9.27 2.24 1.75
N PHE A 150 9.89 1.08 1.96
CA PHE A 150 9.82 -0.05 1.02
C PHE A 150 8.39 -0.56 0.84
N PHE A 151 7.62 -0.61 1.92
CA PHE A 151 6.22 -1.01 1.86
C PHE A 151 5.36 0.04 1.15
N SER A 152 5.47 1.31 1.53
CA SER A 152 4.65 2.41 1.02
C SER A 152 4.86 2.62 -0.49
N CYS A 153 6.11 2.67 -0.94
CA CYS A 153 6.45 2.78 -2.37
C CYS A 153 6.25 1.48 -3.16
N SER A 154 5.61 0.45 -2.58
CA SER A 154 5.35 -0.85 -3.23
C SER A 154 6.60 -1.57 -3.76
N LEU A 155 7.78 -1.29 -3.18
CA LEU A 155 9.05 -1.90 -3.56
C LEU A 155 9.15 -3.36 -3.06
N ALA A 156 8.38 -3.71 -2.04
CA ALA A 156 8.32 -5.05 -1.47
C ALA A 156 7.52 -6.06 -2.31
N GLY A 157 7.40 -5.85 -3.61
CA GLY A 157 6.60 -6.75 -4.43
C GLY A 157 6.65 -6.49 -5.92
N ALA A 158 5.81 -7.21 -6.63
CA ALA A 158 5.68 -7.18 -8.06
C ALA A 158 4.99 -5.92 -8.67
N PRO A 159 4.21 -5.08 -7.94
CA PRO A 159 3.47 -3.98 -8.55
C PRO A 159 4.36 -3.01 -9.34
N MET A 160 5.50 -2.59 -8.79
CA MET A 160 6.39 -1.67 -9.50
C MET A 160 6.99 -2.27 -10.76
N VAL A 161 7.22 -3.59 -10.79
CA VAL A 161 7.68 -4.28 -12.01
C VAL A 161 6.60 -4.28 -13.09
N VAL A 162 5.34 -4.49 -12.70
CA VAL A 162 4.19 -4.45 -13.63
C VAL A 162 3.96 -3.04 -14.15
N TYR A 163 3.91 -2.02 -13.29
CA TYR A 163 3.74 -0.64 -13.74
C TYR A 163 4.91 -0.15 -14.61
N GLY A 164 6.14 -0.51 -14.24
CA GLY A 164 7.31 -0.25 -15.08
C GLY A 164 7.25 -0.94 -16.46
N SER A 165 6.53 -2.06 -16.58
CA SER A 165 6.35 -2.73 -17.87
C SER A 165 5.43 -1.98 -18.84
N TYR A 166 4.61 -1.06 -18.33
CA TYR A 166 3.70 -0.23 -19.13
C TYR A 166 4.33 1.06 -19.62
N LEU A 167 5.50 1.44 -19.09
CA LEU A 167 6.25 2.60 -19.55
C LEU A 167 6.75 2.36 -20.99
N ARG A 168 6.66 3.40 -21.81
CA ARG A 168 7.25 3.40 -23.14
C ARG A 168 8.75 3.63 -23.00
N LYS A 169 9.52 3.23 -24.01
CA LYS A 169 10.97 3.44 -24.04
C LYS A 169 11.40 4.92 -23.99
N THR A 170 10.48 5.81 -24.33
CA THR A 170 10.69 7.27 -24.32
C THR A 170 10.25 7.94 -23.02
N ASP A 171 9.61 7.20 -22.11
CA ASP A 171 9.13 7.77 -20.86
C ASP A 171 10.29 7.93 -19.87
N ASP A 172 10.29 9.05 -19.16
CA ASP A 172 11.34 9.40 -18.21
C ASP A 172 11.20 8.60 -16.91
N THR A 173 11.98 7.52 -16.80
CA THR A 173 11.95 6.61 -15.64
C THR A 173 12.42 7.29 -14.34
N PRO A 174 13.55 8.04 -14.30
CA PRO A 174 13.96 8.77 -13.12
C PRO A 174 12.93 9.76 -12.59
N VAL A 175 12.38 10.61 -13.47
CA VAL A 175 11.35 11.59 -13.07
C VAL A 175 10.10 10.88 -12.57
N SER A 176 9.66 9.81 -13.22
CA SER A 176 8.52 9.00 -12.77
C SER A 176 8.74 8.43 -11.37
N ALA A 177 9.93 7.89 -11.09
CA ALA A 177 10.28 7.36 -9.78
C ALA A 177 10.32 8.44 -8.69
N ILE A 178 10.95 9.59 -8.98
CA ILE A 178 11.03 10.73 -8.05
C ILE A 178 9.63 11.27 -7.75
N THR A 179 8.79 11.45 -8.77
CA THR A 179 7.41 11.95 -8.62
C THR A 179 6.57 11.00 -7.79
N THR A 180 6.75 9.68 -7.97
CA THR A 180 6.05 8.66 -7.17
C THR A 180 6.46 8.74 -5.71
N ALA A 181 7.77 8.76 -5.42
CA ALA A 181 8.27 8.84 -4.05
C ALA A 181 7.88 10.17 -3.36
N PHE A 182 7.93 11.28 -4.09
CA PHE A 182 7.52 12.58 -3.58
C PHE A 182 6.02 12.63 -3.30
N GLY A 183 5.19 12.09 -4.20
CA GLY A 183 3.74 12.00 -4.02
C GLY A 183 3.36 11.17 -2.80
N ASP A 184 3.97 9.99 -2.64
CA ASP A 184 3.78 9.11 -1.48
C ASP A 184 4.13 9.82 -0.17
N THR A 185 5.31 10.46 -0.12
CA THR A 185 5.76 11.23 1.05
C THR A 185 4.82 12.40 1.36
N THR A 186 4.35 13.12 0.34
CA THR A 186 3.44 14.25 0.50
C THR A 186 2.12 13.82 1.14
N VAL A 187 1.52 12.73 0.66
CA VAL A 187 0.30 12.18 1.25
C VAL A 187 0.52 11.75 2.71
N ALA A 188 1.65 11.10 3.00
CA ALA A 188 1.98 10.67 4.36
C ALA A 188 2.14 11.87 5.31
N ILE A 189 2.82 12.94 4.86
CA ILE A 189 3.00 14.18 5.64
C ILE A 189 1.65 14.86 5.88
N LEU A 190 0.82 15.03 4.85
CA LEU A 190 -0.51 15.63 4.99
C LEU A 190 -1.42 14.80 5.91
N ALA A 191 -1.37 13.47 5.81
CA ALA A 191 -2.11 12.61 6.73
C ALA A 191 -1.68 12.81 8.18
N GLY A 192 -0.38 13.01 8.44
CA GLY A 192 0.13 13.36 9.77
C GLY A 192 -0.42 14.70 10.27
N PHE A 193 -0.50 15.73 9.42
CA PHE A 193 -1.13 17.01 9.76
C PHE A 193 -2.63 16.88 10.09
N ALA A 194 -3.32 15.89 9.55
CA ALA A 194 -4.71 15.63 9.90
C ALA A 194 -4.82 14.82 11.20
N ILE A 195 -4.02 13.77 11.35
CA ILE A 195 -4.20 12.76 12.41
C ILE A 195 -3.65 13.24 13.76
N PHE A 196 -2.41 13.77 13.81
CA PHE A 196 -1.77 14.09 15.08
C PHE A 196 -2.45 15.24 15.86
N PRO A 197 -2.85 16.36 15.21
CA PRO A 197 -3.61 17.40 15.92
C PRO A 197 -4.94 16.86 16.45
N ILE A 198 -5.68 16.07 15.67
CA ILE A 198 -6.94 15.46 16.16
C ILE A 198 -6.65 14.54 17.35
N ALA A 199 -5.70 13.62 17.22
CA ALA A 199 -5.40 12.64 18.25
C ALA A 199 -5.01 13.33 19.58
N LEU A 200 -4.05 14.26 19.56
CA LEU A 200 -3.55 14.89 20.78
C LEU A 200 -4.53 15.89 21.38
N THR A 201 -5.32 16.62 20.56
CA THR A 201 -6.39 17.48 21.07
C THR A 201 -7.39 16.71 21.94
N PHE A 202 -7.66 15.46 21.60
CA PHE A 202 -8.62 14.61 22.34
C PHE A 202 -7.93 13.59 23.27
N GLY A 203 -6.66 13.81 23.62
CA GLY A 203 -5.93 12.98 24.59
C GLY A 203 -5.62 11.57 24.12
N ILE A 204 -5.60 11.33 22.82
CA ILE A 204 -5.37 10.02 22.22
C ILE A 204 -3.88 9.78 22.02
N SER A 205 -3.39 8.62 22.50
CA SER A 205 -2.01 8.23 22.28
C SER A 205 -1.74 7.88 20.81
N PRO A 206 -0.75 8.51 20.16
CA PRO A 206 -0.37 8.18 18.78
C PRO A 206 0.23 6.78 18.61
N LYS A 207 0.52 6.06 19.71
CA LYS A 207 1.09 4.73 19.73
C LYS A 207 0.07 3.58 19.56
N ALA A 208 -1.20 3.89 19.35
CA ALA A 208 -2.29 2.90 19.34
C ALA A 208 -2.32 1.95 18.10
N GLY A 209 -1.38 2.07 17.18
CA GLY A 209 -1.31 1.21 15.99
C GLY A 209 -2.59 1.23 15.15
N ALA A 210 -3.06 0.06 14.68
CA ALA A 210 -4.33 -0.04 13.90
C ALA A 210 -5.55 0.43 14.70
N GLY A 211 -5.53 0.32 16.02
CA GLY A 211 -6.56 0.86 16.91
C GLY A 211 -6.71 2.39 16.80
N LEU A 212 -5.66 3.10 16.38
CA LEU A 212 -5.74 4.54 16.14
C LEU A 212 -6.83 4.89 15.13
N LEU A 213 -6.86 4.20 13.98
CA LEU A 213 -7.82 4.49 12.92
C LEU A 213 -9.25 4.09 13.26
N PHE A 214 -9.45 2.90 13.82
CA PHE A 214 -10.77 2.28 13.94
C PHE A 214 -11.41 2.43 15.33
N VAL A 215 -10.63 2.79 16.34
CA VAL A 215 -11.12 2.97 17.71
C VAL A 215 -10.90 4.41 18.20
N SER A 216 -9.66 4.87 18.12
CA SER A 216 -9.28 6.14 18.76
C SER A 216 -9.77 7.36 17.99
N LEU A 217 -9.60 7.41 16.66
CA LEU A 217 -10.12 8.52 15.86
C LEU A 217 -11.64 8.63 15.88
N PRO A 218 -12.43 7.54 15.80
CA PRO A 218 -13.88 7.61 16.06
C PRO A 218 -14.23 8.26 17.40
N HIS A 219 -13.47 7.96 18.47
CA HIS A 219 -13.66 8.59 19.77
C HIS A 219 -13.37 10.11 19.72
N ALA A 220 -12.36 10.55 18.97
CA ALA A 220 -12.10 11.96 18.74
C ALA A 220 -13.22 12.62 17.94
N PHE A 221 -13.67 12.01 16.85
CA PHE A 221 -14.77 12.55 16.04
C PHE A 221 -16.06 12.72 16.84
N LYS A 222 -16.35 11.82 17.79
CA LYS A 222 -17.50 11.94 18.67
C LYS A 222 -17.51 13.27 19.47
N GLN A 223 -16.34 13.79 19.81
CA GLN A 223 -16.17 15.02 20.58
C GLN A 223 -16.06 16.28 19.67
N MET A 224 -15.90 16.09 18.37
CA MET A 224 -15.74 17.17 17.41
C MET A 224 -17.09 17.73 16.93
N ILE A 225 -17.18 19.06 16.81
CA ILE A 225 -18.29 19.70 16.08
C ILE A 225 -18.23 19.24 14.63
N GLY A 226 -19.33 18.68 14.12
CA GLY A 226 -19.38 18.08 12.77
C GLY A 226 -18.72 16.71 12.67
N GLY A 227 -18.49 16.02 13.79
CA GLY A 227 -17.80 14.75 13.87
C GLY A 227 -18.35 13.67 12.94
N PHE A 228 -19.68 13.63 12.75
CA PHE A 228 -20.31 12.76 11.75
C PHE A 228 -19.72 12.97 10.34
N PHE A 229 -19.69 14.20 9.89
CA PHE A 229 -19.20 14.57 8.56
C PHE A 229 -17.70 14.24 8.41
N PHE A 230 -16.88 14.63 9.38
CA PHE A 230 -15.45 14.41 9.34
C PHE A 230 -15.07 12.92 9.46
N ALA A 231 -15.79 12.14 10.26
CA ALA A 231 -15.64 10.70 10.32
C ALA A 231 -15.94 10.04 8.96
N THR A 232 -17.05 10.39 8.34
CA THR A 232 -17.42 9.88 7.01
C THR A 232 -16.34 10.21 5.96
N LEU A 233 -15.91 11.48 5.90
CA LEU A 233 -14.84 11.91 4.99
C LEU A 233 -13.54 11.15 5.23
N PHE A 234 -13.15 10.97 6.49
CA PHE A 234 -11.94 10.23 6.85
C PHE A 234 -11.97 8.78 6.36
N PHE A 235 -13.11 8.09 6.53
CA PHE A 235 -13.20 6.70 6.07
C PHE A 235 -13.38 6.57 4.56
N ILE A 236 -13.97 7.55 3.87
CA ILE A 236 -13.93 7.64 2.39
C ILE A 236 -12.48 7.77 1.91
N LEU A 237 -11.69 8.67 2.51
CA LEU A 237 -10.27 8.84 2.22
C LEU A 237 -9.49 7.55 2.44
N ALA A 238 -9.67 6.90 3.60
CA ALA A 238 -9.00 5.65 3.94
C ALA A 238 -9.39 4.51 2.97
N PHE A 239 -10.66 4.44 2.59
CA PHE A 239 -11.14 3.48 1.61
C PHE A 239 -10.53 3.71 0.23
N PHE A 240 -10.49 4.94 -0.27
CA PHE A 240 -9.89 5.25 -1.56
C PHE A 240 -8.39 4.92 -1.58
N ALA A 241 -7.67 5.28 -0.53
CA ALA A 241 -6.26 4.92 -0.39
C ALA A 241 -6.05 3.40 -0.40
N GLY A 242 -6.89 2.64 0.30
CA GLY A 242 -6.83 1.19 0.31
C GLY A 242 -7.23 0.56 -1.03
N LEU A 243 -8.29 1.06 -1.66
CA LEU A 243 -8.81 0.51 -2.92
C LEU A 243 -7.83 0.69 -4.08
N THR A 244 -7.11 1.82 -4.16
CA THR A 244 -6.06 2.00 -5.18
C THR A 244 -4.95 0.95 -5.06
N SER A 245 -4.59 0.57 -3.84
CA SER A 245 -3.61 -0.49 -3.59
C SER A 245 -4.13 -1.87 -4.00
N THR A 246 -5.41 -2.18 -3.73
CA THR A 246 -6.01 -3.46 -4.15
C THR A 246 -6.08 -3.59 -5.67
N VAL A 247 -6.35 -2.49 -6.39
CA VAL A 247 -6.32 -2.43 -7.85
C VAL A 247 -4.94 -2.82 -8.38
N SER A 248 -3.87 -2.28 -7.79
CA SER A 248 -2.49 -2.62 -8.15
C SER A 248 -2.17 -4.10 -7.91
N MET A 249 -2.62 -4.65 -6.79
CA MET A 249 -2.38 -6.05 -6.45
C MET A 249 -3.11 -7.01 -7.40
N LEU A 250 -4.37 -6.72 -7.74
CA LEU A 250 -5.13 -7.55 -8.69
C LEU A 250 -4.56 -7.44 -10.11
N GLU A 251 -4.08 -6.25 -10.51
CA GLU A 251 -3.45 -6.06 -11.82
C GLU A 251 -2.21 -6.93 -11.98
N VAL A 252 -1.37 -7.04 -10.96
CA VAL A 252 -0.20 -7.94 -10.96
C VAL A 252 -0.59 -9.38 -11.26
N SER A 253 -1.61 -9.88 -10.56
CA SER A 253 -2.09 -11.25 -10.74
C SER A 253 -2.75 -11.45 -12.11
N THR A 254 -3.49 -10.45 -12.58
CA THR A 254 -4.16 -10.46 -13.88
C THR A 254 -3.13 -10.49 -15.02
N GLU A 255 -2.13 -9.61 -14.97
CA GLU A 255 -1.06 -9.55 -15.98
C GLU A 255 -0.30 -10.87 -16.05
N ALA A 256 0.04 -11.46 -14.90
CA ALA A 256 0.70 -12.76 -14.86
C ALA A 256 -0.16 -13.85 -15.50
N LEU A 257 -1.45 -13.90 -15.23
CA LEU A 257 -2.35 -14.90 -15.80
C LEU A 257 -2.49 -14.74 -17.33
N LEU A 258 -2.62 -13.50 -17.80
CA LEU A 258 -2.69 -13.19 -19.24
C LEU A 258 -1.40 -13.52 -20.00
N GLN A 259 -0.24 -13.48 -19.35
CA GLN A 259 1.03 -13.83 -19.97
C GLN A 259 1.20 -15.33 -20.24
N TYR A 260 0.55 -16.18 -19.46
CA TYR A 260 0.72 -17.63 -19.52
C TYR A 260 -0.52 -18.39 -19.97
N THR A 261 -1.64 -17.70 -20.21
CA THR A 261 -2.89 -18.30 -20.67
C THR A 261 -3.48 -17.54 -21.85
N ASN A 262 -4.38 -18.18 -22.59
CA ASN A 262 -5.14 -17.56 -23.67
C ASN A 262 -6.49 -16.96 -23.18
N MET A 263 -6.62 -16.70 -21.88
CA MET A 263 -7.83 -16.13 -21.31
C MET A 263 -8.01 -14.67 -21.75
N SER A 264 -9.25 -14.27 -21.97
CA SER A 264 -9.58 -12.85 -22.04
C SER A 264 -9.38 -12.19 -20.67
N ARG A 265 -9.11 -10.89 -20.66
CA ARG A 265 -8.94 -10.14 -19.40
C ARG A 265 -10.13 -10.30 -18.45
N LYS A 266 -11.35 -10.27 -18.98
CA LYS A 266 -12.57 -10.46 -18.18
C LYS A 266 -12.61 -11.83 -17.50
N GLN A 267 -12.23 -12.89 -18.22
CA GLN A 267 -12.16 -14.25 -17.67
C GLN A 267 -11.08 -14.37 -16.59
N ALA A 268 -9.88 -13.81 -16.85
CA ALA A 268 -8.78 -13.82 -15.90
C ALA A 268 -9.15 -13.08 -14.60
N VAL A 269 -9.75 -11.89 -14.69
CA VAL A 269 -10.21 -11.12 -13.53
C VAL A 269 -11.31 -11.86 -12.78
N ALA A 270 -12.32 -12.41 -13.47
CA ALA A 270 -13.40 -13.15 -12.83
C ALA A 270 -12.88 -14.37 -12.05
N LEU A 271 -11.95 -15.14 -12.65
CA LEU A 271 -11.31 -16.27 -12.00
C LEU A 271 -10.54 -15.83 -10.75
N LEU A 272 -9.73 -14.77 -10.86
CA LEU A 272 -8.94 -14.27 -9.75
C LEU A 272 -9.82 -13.71 -8.62
N VAL A 273 -10.86 -12.94 -8.94
CA VAL A 273 -11.84 -12.44 -7.97
C VAL A 273 -12.47 -13.60 -7.20
N THR A 274 -12.84 -14.69 -7.89
CA THR A 274 -13.41 -15.88 -7.25
C THR A 274 -12.39 -16.54 -6.31
N ILE A 275 -11.18 -16.82 -6.80
CA ILE A 275 -10.13 -17.49 -6.00
C ILE A 275 -9.76 -16.63 -4.78
N ILE A 276 -9.55 -15.33 -4.99
CA ILE A 276 -9.14 -14.41 -3.91
C ILE A 276 -10.26 -14.25 -2.88
N SER A 277 -11.52 -14.22 -3.31
CA SER A 277 -12.67 -14.21 -2.39
C SER A 277 -12.74 -15.48 -1.53
N LEU A 278 -12.52 -16.64 -2.14
CA LEU A 278 -12.48 -17.93 -1.43
C LEU A 278 -11.33 -17.98 -0.40
N LEU A 279 -10.19 -17.34 -0.69
CA LEU A 279 -9.06 -17.21 0.25
C LEU A 279 -9.34 -16.16 1.33
N ALA A 280 -9.99 -15.05 1.00
CA ALA A 280 -10.25 -13.96 1.92
C ALA A 280 -11.30 -14.32 2.99
N ILE A 281 -12.30 -15.13 2.65
CA ILE A 281 -13.36 -15.54 3.58
C ILE A 281 -12.78 -16.21 4.84
N PRO A 282 -11.99 -17.30 4.77
CA PRO A 282 -11.44 -17.92 5.96
C PRO A 282 -10.45 -17.01 6.70
N ILE A 283 -9.70 -16.14 5.98
CA ILE A 283 -8.82 -15.16 6.60
C ILE A 283 -9.63 -14.19 7.45
N ALA A 284 -10.76 -13.72 6.96
CA ALA A 284 -11.63 -12.78 7.68
C ALA A 284 -12.42 -13.41 8.82
N LEU A 285 -12.80 -14.70 8.69
CA LEU A 285 -13.60 -15.42 9.69
C LEU A 285 -12.78 -15.88 10.89
N TYR A 286 -11.53 -16.31 10.65
CA TYR A 286 -10.73 -16.98 11.67
C TYR A 286 -9.48 -16.16 12.03
N GLY A 287 -9.46 -15.58 13.24
CA GLY A 287 -8.35 -14.76 13.72
C GLY A 287 -6.98 -15.46 13.69
N VAL A 288 -6.94 -16.77 13.85
CA VAL A 288 -5.70 -17.57 13.72
C VAL A 288 -5.16 -17.48 12.28
N ILE A 289 -6.03 -17.69 11.27
CA ILE A 289 -5.65 -17.62 9.85
C ILE A 289 -5.25 -16.18 9.49
N TRP A 290 -5.98 -15.18 10.02
CA TRP A 290 -5.67 -13.78 9.82
C TRP A 290 -4.26 -13.43 10.34
N ASN A 291 -3.88 -13.93 11.52
CA ASN A 291 -2.54 -13.72 12.08
C ASN A 291 -1.45 -14.38 11.24
N TYR A 292 -1.64 -15.63 10.80
CA TYR A 292 -0.67 -16.27 9.90
C TYR A 292 -0.53 -15.52 8.58
N ALA A 293 -1.63 -15.08 7.97
CA ALA A 293 -1.60 -14.26 6.76
C ALA A 293 -0.84 -12.96 7.00
N ARG A 294 -1.06 -12.27 8.12
CA ARG A 294 -0.32 -11.07 8.51
C ARG A 294 1.18 -11.33 8.65
N TYR A 295 1.58 -12.41 9.32
CA TYR A 295 2.99 -12.78 9.43
C TYR A 295 3.60 -13.08 8.06
N PHE A 296 2.88 -13.80 7.22
CA PHE A 296 3.32 -14.06 5.84
C PHE A 296 3.56 -12.74 5.08
N VAL A 297 2.65 -11.78 5.17
CA VAL A 297 2.80 -10.45 4.54
C VAL A 297 4.07 -9.75 5.00
N LEU A 298 4.31 -9.73 6.32
CA LEU A 298 5.46 -9.04 6.93
C LEU A 298 6.80 -9.66 6.53
N TYR A 299 6.89 -10.99 6.61
CA TYR A 299 8.18 -11.66 6.44
C TYR A 299 8.51 -12.01 4.98
N SER A 300 7.54 -12.18 4.10
CA SER A 300 7.79 -12.51 2.69
C SER A 300 8.14 -11.29 1.83
N GLY A 301 7.76 -10.06 2.26
CA GLY A 301 7.98 -8.83 1.50
C GLY A 301 9.45 -8.58 1.14
N PRO A 302 10.33 -8.50 2.11
CA PRO A 302 11.75 -8.22 1.88
C PRO A 302 12.44 -9.27 1.01
N LEU A 303 12.04 -10.55 1.11
CA LEU A 303 12.60 -11.63 0.28
C LEU A 303 12.28 -11.44 -1.21
N VAL A 304 11.11 -10.91 -1.54
CA VAL A 304 10.75 -10.61 -2.94
C VAL A 304 11.32 -9.28 -3.39
N ALA A 305 11.45 -8.30 -2.49
CA ALA A 305 11.99 -6.97 -2.79
C ALA A 305 13.46 -6.98 -3.27
N ILE A 306 14.21 -8.01 -2.90
CA ILE A 306 15.63 -8.14 -3.29
C ILE A 306 15.80 -8.66 -4.74
N LEU A 307 14.77 -9.27 -5.34
CA LEU A 307 14.86 -9.88 -6.68
C LEU A 307 15.12 -8.86 -7.79
N PRO A 308 14.41 -7.70 -7.87
CA PRO A 308 14.65 -6.72 -8.92
C PRO A 308 16.08 -6.19 -8.98
N PRO A 309 16.71 -5.75 -7.87
CA PRO A 309 18.11 -5.28 -7.94
C PRO A 309 19.09 -6.41 -8.30
N ILE A 310 18.87 -7.64 -7.83
CA ILE A 310 19.71 -8.77 -8.24
C ILE A 310 19.57 -8.99 -9.76
N ALA A 311 18.35 -9.05 -10.29
CA ALA A 311 18.11 -9.25 -11.72
C ALA A 311 18.74 -8.13 -12.57
N LEU A 312 18.60 -6.86 -12.16
CA LEU A 312 19.07 -5.71 -12.92
C LEU A 312 20.58 -5.50 -12.83
N TYR A 313 21.13 -5.49 -11.62
CA TYR A 313 22.52 -5.02 -11.42
C TYR A 313 23.54 -6.16 -11.40
N TRP A 314 23.14 -7.38 -11.02
CA TRP A 314 24.06 -8.52 -10.90
C TRP A 314 23.97 -9.44 -12.11
N VAL A 315 22.79 -9.64 -12.68
CA VAL A 315 22.57 -10.59 -13.80
C VAL A 315 22.54 -9.88 -15.14
N TYR A 316 21.65 -8.91 -15.34
CA TYR A 316 21.54 -8.17 -16.60
C TYR A 316 22.76 -7.29 -16.87
N GLY A 317 23.37 -6.76 -15.82
CA GLY A 317 24.58 -5.94 -15.86
C GLY A 317 24.31 -4.47 -15.52
N ALA A 318 25.07 -3.97 -14.55
CA ALA A 318 24.85 -2.66 -13.94
C ALA A 318 24.97 -1.48 -14.92
N GLU A 319 25.93 -1.51 -15.84
CA GLU A 319 26.12 -0.47 -16.87
C GLU A 319 24.95 -0.47 -17.87
N ARG A 320 24.48 -1.65 -18.29
CA ARG A 320 23.30 -1.80 -19.15
C ARG A 320 22.03 -1.31 -18.46
N ALA A 321 21.86 -1.65 -17.19
CA ALA A 321 20.74 -1.18 -16.39
C ALA A 321 20.72 0.34 -16.28
N LEU A 322 21.87 0.98 -16.02
CA LEU A 322 21.99 2.43 -15.94
C LEU A 322 21.70 3.09 -17.30
N ALA A 323 22.20 2.52 -18.40
CA ALA A 323 21.92 3.03 -19.74
C ALA A 323 20.41 2.98 -20.08
N GLU A 324 19.72 1.89 -19.70
CA GLU A 324 18.28 1.75 -19.91
C GLU A 324 17.48 2.72 -19.03
N ILE A 325 17.87 2.92 -17.77
CA ILE A 325 17.24 3.88 -16.86
C ILE A 325 17.37 5.32 -17.38
N ASN A 326 18.51 5.64 -17.98
CA ASN A 326 18.81 6.96 -18.55
C ASN A 326 18.23 7.17 -19.96
N ASN A 327 17.65 6.14 -20.56
CA ASN A 327 17.00 6.25 -21.85
C ASN A 327 15.70 7.07 -21.72
N GLY A 328 15.62 8.20 -22.45
CA GLY A 328 14.49 9.15 -22.33
C GLY A 328 14.52 10.02 -21.08
N ALA A 329 15.53 9.90 -20.22
CA ALA A 329 15.61 10.66 -18.98
C ALA A 329 16.03 12.11 -19.19
N ALA A 330 15.25 13.06 -18.64
CA ALA A 330 15.61 14.48 -18.55
C ALA A 330 16.74 14.69 -17.53
N ILE A 331 16.72 13.94 -16.43
CA ILE A 331 17.75 13.94 -15.39
C ILE A 331 18.51 12.63 -15.48
N LYS A 332 19.73 12.67 -16.04
CA LYS A 332 20.56 11.50 -16.15
C LYS A 332 21.22 11.16 -14.82
N LEU A 333 21.08 9.90 -14.42
CA LEU A 333 21.73 9.36 -13.22
C LEU A 333 23.19 8.99 -13.54
N GLY A 334 24.10 9.35 -12.63
CA GLY A 334 25.51 9.02 -12.75
C GLY A 334 25.84 7.60 -12.27
N LYS A 335 27.11 7.18 -12.38
CA LYS A 335 27.60 5.86 -11.95
C LYS A 335 27.40 5.57 -10.47
N TRP A 336 27.25 6.60 -9.61
CA TRP A 336 26.92 6.44 -8.20
C TRP A 336 25.64 5.65 -7.96
N PHE A 337 24.67 5.76 -8.90
CA PHE A 337 23.40 5.06 -8.80
C PHE A 337 23.54 3.53 -8.96
N ILE A 338 24.59 3.07 -9.67
CA ILE A 338 24.94 1.66 -9.74
C ILE A 338 25.28 1.12 -8.35
N TYR A 339 26.14 1.83 -7.59
CA TYR A 339 26.52 1.42 -6.24
C TYR A 339 25.33 1.41 -5.30
N TRP A 340 24.46 2.42 -5.43
CA TRP A 340 23.22 2.52 -4.66
C TRP A 340 22.31 1.30 -4.93
N GLY A 341 21.97 1.03 -6.18
CA GLY A 341 21.08 -0.08 -6.56
C GLY A 341 21.67 -1.46 -6.33
N LYS A 342 23.01 -1.59 -6.48
CA LYS A 342 23.69 -2.88 -6.35
C LYS A 342 23.98 -3.29 -4.91
N TYR A 343 24.29 -2.34 -4.04
CA TYR A 343 24.75 -2.62 -2.68
C TYR A 343 23.88 -1.98 -1.59
N VAL A 344 23.64 -0.67 -1.67
CA VAL A 344 22.96 0.06 -0.57
C VAL A 344 21.51 -0.38 -0.44
N TYR A 345 20.78 -0.46 -1.54
CA TYR A 345 19.38 -0.86 -1.53
C TYR A 345 19.18 -2.31 -1.03
N PRO A 346 19.89 -3.35 -1.55
CA PRO A 346 19.77 -4.71 -1.02
C PRO A 346 20.23 -4.85 0.43
N ALA A 347 21.31 -4.16 0.82
CA ALA A 347 21.79 -4.16 2.21
C ALA A 347 20.75 -3.56 3.16
N GLY A 348 20.11 -2.46 2.76
CA GLY A 348 19.03 -1.83 3.53
C GLY A 348 17.81 -2.76 3.73
N ILE A 349 17.40 -3.47 2.68
CA ILE A 349 16.32 -4.48 2.78
C ILE A 349 16.72 -5.59 3.74
N LEU A 350 17.92 -6.16 3.59
CA LEU A 350 18.40 -7.25 4.46
C LEU A 350 18.52 -6.79 5.91
N ALA A 351 19.06 -5.60 6.15
CA ALA A 351 19.17 -5.05 7.50
C ALA A 351 17.79 -4.87 8.16
N ALA A 352 16.83 -4.27 7.43
CA ALA A 352 15.46 -4.13 7.92
C ALA A 352 14.77 -5.48 8.15
N TYR A 353 15.03 -6.47 7.30
CA TYR A 353 14.47 -7.82 7.44
C TYR A 353 15.03 -8.56 8.65
N LEU A 354 16.36 -8.59 8.78
CA LEU A 354 17.03 -9.24 9.91
C LEU A 354 16.62 -8.59 11.23
N TYR A 355 16.52 -7.27 11.22
CA TYR A 355 16.06 -6.56 12.42
C TYR A 355 14.63 -6.96 12.83
N ASN A 356 13.70 -7.13 11.88
CA ASN A 356 12.33 -7.55 12.18
C ASN A 356 12.23 -9.01 12.67
N ILE A 357 13.23 -9.85 12.38
CA ILE A 357 13.25 -11.25 12.84
C ILE A 357 13.93 -11.39 14.20
N LEU A 358 15.00 -10.63 14.42
CA LEU A 358 15.90 -10.81 15.58
C LEU A 358 15.60 -9.83 16.74
N GLY A 359 14.89 -8.73 16.47
CA GLY A 359 14.53 -7.68 17.44
C GLY A 359 13.07 -7.67 17.80
#